data_cb89f8acbf949eef07865118174ea9fe
#
_entry.id   cb89f8acbf949eef07865118174ea9fe
#
_cell.length_a   1.000
_cell.length_b   1.000
_cell.length_c   1.000
_cell.angle_alpha   90.00
_cell.angle_beta   90.00
_cell.angle_gamma   90.00
#
_symmetry.space_group_name_H-M   'P 1'
#
loop_
_entity.id
_entity.type
_entity.pdbx_description
1 polymer ?
#
loop_
_entity_poly.entity_id
_entity_poly.type
_entity_poly.pdbx_seq_one_letter_code
_entity_poly.pdbx_strand_id
1 'polypeptide(L)'
;MNANTPVLVVVDAANVVGSVPDGWWRDRRGAAERLRDRLASEGVPAVSGPVEIVLVVEGAARGVESVPGVRVSSAPGSGDDHIVEVVASAGDRSVLVITADRELRRRVGELGAEVAGPRSVRP
;
A
#
# COMPACT_ATOMS: atom_id res chain seq x y z
N MET A 1 16.62 11.39 12.51
CA MET A 1 15.38 10.60 12.52
C MET A 1 15.27 9.84 13.83
N ASN A 2 14.09 9.78 14.40
CA ASN A 2 13.82 9.02 15.62
C ASN A 2 13.75 7.52 15.28
N ALA A 3 14.55 6.69 15.97
CA ALA A 3 14.58 5.24 15.76
C ALA A 3 13.21 4.57 16.05
N ASN A 4 12.35 5.22 16.85
CA ASN A 4 11.01 4.72 17.19
C ASN A 4 9.92 5.16 16.22
N THR A 5 10.26 5.99 15.21
CA THR A 5 9.28 6.40 14.22
C THR A 5 8.95 5.20 13.32
N PRO A 6 7.66 4.81 13.22
CA PRO A 6 7.28 3.68 12.37
C PRO A 6 7.64 3.93 10.91
N VAL A 7 8.04 2.88 10.21
CA VAL A 7 8.17 2.92 8.76
C VAL A 7 6.76 3.07 8.17
N LEU A 8 6.60 4.00 7.24
CA LEU A 8 5.35 4.14 6.51
C LEU A 8 5.36 3.15 5.35
N VAL A 9 4.45 2.19 5.38
CA VAL A 9 4.29 1.22 4.29
C VAL A 9 3.03 1.59 3.50
N VAL A 10 3.22 1.95 2.25
CA VAL A 10 2.13 2.35 1.34
C VAL A 10 1.89 1.21 0.37
N VAL A 11 0.70 0.62 0.42
CA VAL A 11 0.35 -0.56 -0.37
C VAL A 11 -0.56 -0.14 -1.53
N ASP A 12 -0.13 -0.45 -2.74
CA ASP A 12 -0.90 -0.24 -3.98
C ASP A 12 -1.91 -1.38 -4.11
N ALA A 13 -3.13 -1.17 -3.62
CA ALA A 13 -4.12 -2.22 -3.54
C ALA A 13 -4.44 -2.83 -4.91
N ALA A 14 -4.64 -2.00 -5.93
CA ALA A 14 -4.98 -2.48 -7.27
C ALA A 14 -3.89 -3.39 -7.84
N ASN A 15 -2.63 -3.00 -7.67
CA ASN A 15 -1.49 -3.78 -8.18
C ASN A 15 -1.30 -5.09 -7.40
N VAL A 16 -1.40 -5.05 -6.08
CA VAL A 16 -1.24 -6.25 -5.24
C VAL A 16 -2.39 -7.23 -5.48
N VAL A 17 -3.64 -6.75 -5.48
CA VAL A 17 -4.81 -7.57 -5.77
C VAL A 17 -4.69 -8.19 -7.17
N GLY A 18 -4.29 -7.40 -8.15
CA GLY A 18 -4.16 -7.84 -9.53
C GLY A 18 -2.99 -8.79 -9.80
N SER A 19 -2.11 -8.99 -8.81
CA SER A 19 -0.92 -9.84 -9.00
C SER A 19 -1.24 -11.34 -9.02
N VAL A 20 -2.44 -11.76 -8.60
CA VAL A 20 -2.86 -13.15 -8.58
C VAL A 20 -4.22 -13.28 -9.30
N PRO A 21 -4.35 -14.17 -10.30
CA PRO A 21 -5.59 -14.29 -11.08
C PRO A 21 -6.63 -15.15 -10.35
N ASP A 22 -7.13 -14.67 -9.23
CA ASP A 22 -8.05 -15.39 -8.34
C ASP A 22 -9.51 -14.94 -8.47
N GLY A 23 -9.84 -14.22 -9.55
CA GLY A 23 -11.19 -13.71 -9.77
C GLY A 23 -11.46 -12.35 -9.13
N TRP A 24 -10.42 -11.62 -8.72
CA TRP A 24 -10.53 -10.32 -8.05
C TRP A 24 -11.37 -9.30 -8.85
N TRP A 25 -11.37 -9.41 -10.17
CA TRP A 25 -12.10 -8.49 -11.06
C TRP A 25 -13.62 -8.62 -10.92
N ARG A 26 -14.11 -9.70 -10.33
CA ARG A 26 -15.54 -9.93 -10.10
C ARG A 26 -16.06 -9.23 -8.86
N ASP A 27 -15.15 -8.92 -7.92
CA ASP A 27 -15.49 -8.22 -6.68
C ASP A 27 -14.25 -7.48 -6.18
N ARG A 28 -13.97 -6.34 -6.81
CA ARG A 28 -12.79 -5.54 -6.51
C ARG A 28 -12.79 -5.01 -5.09
N ARG A 29 -13.97 -4.61 -4.60
CA ARG A 29 -14.12 -4.13 -3.23
C ARG A 29 -13.81 -5.24 -2.23
N GLY A 30 -14.40 -6.40 -2.40
CA GLY A 30 -14.14 -7.56 -1.54
C GLY A 30 -12.68 -8.00 -1.57
N ALA A 31 -12.04 -7.94 -2.75
CA ALA A 31 -10.62 -8.24 -2.87
C ALA A 31 -9.75 -7.27 -2.06
N ALA A 32 -10.08 -5.98 -2.10
CA ALA A 32 -9.37 -4.97 -1.30
C ALA A 32 -9.61 -5.19 0.20
N GLU A 33 -10.81 -5.53 0.59
CA GLU A 33 -11.13 -5.84 2.00
C GLU A 33 -10.34 -7.04 2.51
N ARG A 34 -10.23 -8.09 1.72
CA ARG A 34 -9.43 -9.27 2.07
C ARG A 34 -7.95 -8.93 2.21
N LEU A 35 -7.41 -8.10 1.32
CA LEU A 35 -6.03 -7.63 1.45
C LEU A 35 -5.84 -6.80 2.71
N ARG A 36 -6.76 -5.88 3.00
CA ARG A 36 -6.75 -5.08 4.23
C ARG A 36 -6.69 -5.98 5.46
N ASP A 37 -7.56 -6.98 5.52
CA ASP A 37 -7.65 -7.88 6.67
C ASP A 37 -6.39 -8.73 6.83
N ARG A 38 -5.80 -9.15 5.72
CA ARG A 38 -4.53 -9.87 5.74
C ARG A 38 -3.40 -9.00 6.27
N LEU A 39 -3.31 -7.75 5.82
CA LEU A 39 -2.32 -6.80 6.32
C LEU A 39 -2.49 -6.55 7.81
N ALA A 40 -3.73 -6.44 8.28
CA ALA A 40 -4.03 -6.22 9.69
C ALA A 40 -3.59 -7.42 10.55
N SER A 41 -3.72 -8.65 10.06
CA SER A 41 -3.38 -9.84 10.83
C SER A 41 -1.90 -10.24 10.70
N GLU A 42 -1.31 -10.09 9.52
CA GLU A 42 0.05 -10.58 9.25
C GLU A 42 1.10 -9.47 9.24
N GLY A 43 0.69 -8.21 9.12
CA GLY A 43 1.62 -7.09 9.02
C GLY A 43 2.41 -7.12 7.72
N VAL A 44 3.63 -6.58 7.78
CA VAL A 44 4.55 -6.53 6.64
C VAL A 44 5.87 -7.18 7.08
N PRO A 45 6.04 -8.50 6.83
CA PRO A 45 7.20 -9.24 7.34
C PRO A 45 8.55 -8.70 6.86
N ALA A 46 8.58 -8.03 5.71
CA ALA A 46 9.81 -7.46 5.16
C ALA A 46 10.38 -6.30 5.99
N VAL A 47 9.60 -5.74 6.91
CA VAL A 47 10.01 -4.60 7.73
C VAL A 47 10.19 -5.04 9.17
N SER A 48 11.39 -4.79 9.71
CA SER A 48 11.67 -4.97 11.13
C SER A 48 11.23 -3.73 11.90
N GLY A 49 10.60 -3.93 13.06
CA GLY A 49 10.17 -2.84 13.92
C GLY A 49 8.76 -2.32 13.59
N PRO A 50 8.38 -1.19 14.17
CA PRO A 50 7.01 -0.70 14.04
C PRO A 50 6.72 -0.20 12.62
N VAL A 51 5.48 -0.43 12.16
CA VAL A 51 5.01 0.02 10.85
C VAL A 51 3.69 0.76 10.98
N GLU A 52 3.49 1.71 10.09
CA GLU A 52 2.18 2.29 9.83
C GLU A 52 1.79 1.90 8.41
N ILE A 53 0.68 1.19 8.25
CA ILE A 53 0.25 0.67 6.95
C ILE A 53 -0.86 1.55 6.39
N VAL A 54 -0.66 2.04 5.16
CA VAL A 54 -1.66 2.77 4.40
C VAL A 54 -1.96 1.98 3.14
N LEU A 55 -3.20 1.50 3.02
CA LEU A 55 -3.68 0.80 1.84
C LEU A 55 -4.38 1.82 0.93
N VAL A 56 -3.82 2.06 -0.24
CA VAL A 56 -4.40 2.99 -1.22
C VAL A 56 -5.31 2.22 -2.16
N VAL A 57 -6.59 2.59 -2.18
CA VAL A 57 -7.61 1.98 -3.04
C VAL A 57 -8.10 2.99 -4.08
N GLU A 58 -8.58 2.48 -5.20
CA GLU A 58 -9.10 3.29 -6.30
C GLU A 58 -10.29 2.61 -6.96
N GLY A 59 -10.99 3.34 -7.82
CA GLY A 59 -12.08 2.78 -8.62
C GLY A 59 -13.19 2.18 -7.77
N ALA A 60 -13.60 0.96 -8.10
CA ALA A 60 -14.69 0.26 -7.41
C ALA A 60 -14.35 -0.09 -5.95
N ALA A 61 -13.07 -0.08 -5.58
CA ALA A 61 -12.64 -0.34 -4.20
C ALA A 61 -12.67 0.92 -3.31
N ARG A 62 -12.97 2.08 -3.86
CA ARG A 62 -13.09 3.29 -3.04
C ARG A 62 -14.14 3.12 -1.96
N GLY A 63 -13.88 3.67 -0.79
CA GLY A 63 -14.79 3.59 0.34
C GLY A 63 -14.60 2.36 1.23
N VAL A 64 -13.66 1.47 0.92
CA VAL A 64 -13.28 0.41 1.85
C VAL A 64 -12.81 1.05 3.16
N GLU A 65 -13.35 0.59 4.27
CA GLU A 65 -13.10 1.21 5.57
C GLU A 65 -11.76 0.79 6.17
N SER A 66 -11.15 1.71 6.91
CA SER A 66 -9.96 1.41 7.72
C SER A 66 -10.32 0.45 8.86
N VAL A 67 -9.32 -0.31 9.30
CA VAL A 67 -9.42 -1.19 10.47
C VAL A 67 -8.23 -0.92 11.38
N PRO A 68 -8.25 -1.37 12.65
CA PRO A 68 -7.07 -1.24 13.50
C PRO A 68 -5.83 -1.85 12.82
N GLY A 69 -4.77 -1.06 12.73
CA GLY A 69 -3.52 -1.47 12.10
C GLY A 69 -3.41 -1.17 10.61
N VAL A 70 -4.49 -0.88 9.90
CA VAL A 70 -4.45 -0.54 8.47
C VAL A 70 -5.36 0.64 8.17
N ARG A 71 -4.76 1.78 7.83
CA ARG A 71 -5.51 2.93 7.33
C ARG A 71 -5.76 2.75 5.83
N VAL A 72 -7.01 2.87 5.42
CA VAL A 72 -7.37 2.82 4.00
C VAL A 72 -7.55 4.24 3.51
N SER A 73 -6.89 4.57 2.40
CA SER A 73 -6.96 5.89 1.78
C SER A 73 -7.51 5.73 0.36
N SER A 74 -8.67 6.33 0.10
CA SER A 74 -9.31 6.24 -1.21
C SER A 74 -8.79 7.34 -2.12
N ALA A 75 -8.22 6.95 -3.26
CA ALA A 75 -7.76 7.89 -4.26
C ALA A 75 -8.95 8.54 -4.96
N PRO A 76 -8.99 9.88 -5.08
CA PRO A 76 -10.07 10.55 -5.81
C PRO A 76 -9.97 10.32 -7.32
N GLY A 77 -8.78 10.03 -7.82
CA GLY A 77 -8.50 9.70 -9.22
C GLY A 77 -7.68 8.44 -9.30
N SER A 78 -6.52 8.50 -9.96
CA SER A 78 -5.64 7.33 -10.08
C SER A 78 -4.98 7.01 -8.74
N GLY A 79 -4.81 5.71 -8.45
CA GLY A 79 -4.10 5.27 -7.28
C GLY A 79 -2.64 5.68 -7.29
N ASP A 80 -2.01 5.67 -8.47
CA ASP A 80 -0.59 6.05 -8.63
C ASP A 80 -0.33 7.48 -8.18
N ASP A 81 -1.14 8.43 -8.64
CA ASP A 81 -0.97 9.84 -8.26
C ASP A 81 -1.19 10.03 -6.76
N HIS A 82 -2.17 9.33 -6.21
CA HIS A 82 -2.47 9.42 -4.78
C HIS A 82 -1.31 8.85 -3.94
N ILE A 83 -0.73 7.72 -4.36
CA ILE A 83 0.43 7.14 -3.69
C ILE A 83 1.60 8.11 -3.70
N VAL A 84 1.89 8.74 -4.84
CA VAL A 84 2.96 9.75 -4.93
C VAL A 84 2.72 10.89 -3.95
N GLU A 85 1.48 11.38 -3.83
CA GLU A 85 1.13 12.42 -2.87
C GLU A 85 1.36 11.99 -1.42
N VAL A 86 0.97 10.76 -1.08
CA VAL A 86 1.18 10.21 0.26
C VAL A 86 2.66 10.15 0.59
N VAL A 87 3.48 9.66 -0.34
CA VAL A 87 4.93 9.58 -0.17
C VAL A 87 5.55 10.96 -0.03
N ALA A 88 5.15 11.91 -0.89
CA ALA A 88 5.67 13.28 -0.83
C ALA A 88 5.35 13.95 0.50
N SER A 89 4.21 13.61 1.11
CA SER A 89 3.77 14.19 2.38
C SER A 89 4.46 13.56 3.60
N ALA A 90 5.20 12.47 3.41
CA ALA A 90 5.80 11.74 4.52
C ALA A 90 7.04 12.43 5.11
N GLY A 91 7.59 13.43 4.42
CA GLY A 91 8.77 14.15 4.91
C GLY A 91 9.99 13.23 4.99
N ASP A 92 10.67 13.24 6.14
CA ASP A 92 11.90 12.48 6.37
C ASP A 92 11.68 11.04 6.81
N ARG A 93 10.44 10.58 6.88
CA ARG A 93 10.14 9.22 7.31
C ARG A 93 10.69 8.20 6.33
N SER A 94 11.08 7.04 6.84
CA SER A 94 11.35 5.88 5.99
C SER A 94 10.03 5.41 5.40
N VAL A 95 10.00 5.27 4.07
CA VAL A 95 8.80 4.86 3.32
C VAL A 95 9.13 3.65 2.47
N LEU A 96 8.26 2.65 2.53
CA LEU A 96 8.30 1.48 1.65
C LEU A 96 6.99 1.44 0.86
N VAL A 97 7.08 1.42 -0.47
CA VAL A 97 5.90 1.29 -1.35
C VAL A 97 5.85 -0.12 -1.90
N ILE A 98 4.71 -0.77 -1.75
CA ILE A 98 4.49 -2.15 -2.23
C ILE A 98 3.74 -2.07 -3.56
N THR A 99 4.45 -2.30 -4.64
CA THR A 99 3.90 -2.30 -6.01
C THR A 99 4.90 -2.95 -6.98
N ALA A 100 4.40 -3.53 -8.06
CA ALA A 100 5.23 -3.99 -9.17
C ALA A 100 5.24 -3.00 -10.34
N ASP A 101 4.44 -1.95 -10.29
CA ASP A 101 4.35 -0.95 -11.36
C ASP A 101 5.66 -0.18 -11.49
N ARG A 102 6.32 -0.30 -12.65
CA ARG A 102 7.65 0.29 -12.87
C ARG A 102 7.66 1.80 -12.82
N GLU A 103 6.65 2.42 -13.40
CA GLU A 103 6.58 3.89 -13.42
C GLU A 103 6.32 4.43 -12.03
N LEU A 104 5.44 3.80 -11.27
CA LEU A 104 5.21 4.20 -9.88
C LEU A 104 6.47 4.02 -9.04
N ARG A 105 7.17 2.90 -9.21
CA ARG A 105 8.46 2.66 -8.53
C ARG A 105 9.45 3.77 -8.81
N ARG A 106 9.56 4.20 -10.05
CA ARG A 106 10.44 5.29 -10.43
C ARG A 106 10.04 6.59 -9.74
N ARG A 107 8.76 6.92 -9.76
CA ARG A 107 8.25 8.17 -9.19
C ARG A 107 8.48 8.25 -7.68
N VAL A 108 8.17 7.19 -6.95
CA VAL A 108 8.37 7.19 -5.49
C VAL A 108 9.85 7.07 -5.12
N GLY A 109 10.65 6.38 -5.92
CA GLY A 109 12.09 6.30 -5.72
C GLY A 109 12.77 7.65 -5.82
N GLU A 110 12.31 8.52 -6.70
CA GLU A 110 12.80 9.89 -6.80
C GLU A 110 12.52 10.71 -5.54
N LEU A 111 11.50 10.32 -4.77
CA LEU A 111 11.17 10.94 -3.49
C LEU A 111 11.87 10.27 -2.31
N GLY A 112 12.74 9.30 -2.57
CA GLY A 112 13.51 8.61 -1.53
C GLY A 112 12.86 7.37 -0.94
N ALA A 113 11.72 6.93 -1.45
CA ALA A 113 11.07 5.71 -0.96
C ALA A 113 11.78 4.46 -1.47
N GLU A 114 11.76 3.41 -0.65
CA GLU A 114 12.11 2.07 -1.07
C GLU A 114 10.87 1.40 -1.69
N VAL A 115 11.10 0.36 -2.49
CA VAL A 115 10.01 -0.37 -3.15
C VAL A 115 10.17 -1.88 -2.95
N ALA A 116 9.05 -2.57 -2.88
CA ALA A 116 9.00 -4.03 -2.84
C ALA A 116 7.81 -4.53 -3.67
N GLY A 117 7.88 -5.75 -4.14
CA GLY A 117 6.81 -6.32 -4.96
C GLY A 117 5.64 -6.86 -4.14
N PRO A 118 4.53 -7.20 -4.81
CA PRO A 118 3.31 -7.71 -4.16
C PRO A 118 3.52 -8.94 -3.30
N ARG A 119 4.52 -9.76 -3.59
CA ARG A 119 4.82 -10.95 -2.79
C ARG A 119 5.23 -10.64 -1.37
N SER A 120 5.65 -9.42 -1.09
CA SER A 120 5.99 -8.97 0.27
C SER A 120 4.79 -9.04 1.22
N VAL A 121 3.57 -8.94 0.69
CA VAL A 121 2.32 -8.94 1.47
C VAL A 121 1.32 -9.96 0.96
N ARG A 122 1.61 -10.62 -0.14
CA ARG A 122 0.76 -11.63 -0.76
C ARG A 122 1.63 -12.68 -1.46
N PRO A 123 2.29 -13.56 -0.68
CA PRO A 123 3.17 -14.61 -1.22
C PRO A 123 2.43 -15.70 -2.02
#